data_caa289963aea7773fafb0dc1456f905b
#
_entry.id   caa289963aea7773fafb0dc1456f905b
#
_cell.length_a   1.000
_cell.length_b   1.000
_cell.length_c   1.000
_cell.angle_alpha   90.00
_cell.angle_beta   90.00
_cell.angle_gamma   90.00
#
_symmetry.space_group_name_H-M   'P 1'
#
loop_
_entity.id
_entity.type
_entity.pdbx_description
1 polymer ?
#
loop_
_entity_poly.entity_id
_entity_poly.type
_entity_poly.pdbx_seq_one_letter_code
_entity_poly.pdbx_strand_id
1 'polypeptide(L)'
;MTLTEIANKIGTDKGTQHFESHSYTETYQSFFHPIKDDKIKMLEIGIADPRFPGASIQMWTEFFTNLELIGFDINEDSKSYEKNNVKIFIGDQSNENDLKSCIETYGGEYDIIIDDGLHQHSHHIISFETLYPYLKKGGLYIIEDLHAYDCRLTETWFKDKKINYELFCGEKLLIHKK
;
A
#
# COMPACT_ATOMS: atom_id res chain seq x y z
N MET A 1 -3.72 -15.47 -14.22
CA MET A 1 -2.42 -14.78 -14.21
C MET A 1 -1.95 -14.61 -12.78
N THR A 2 -0.65 -14.68 -12.56
CA THR A 2 -0.01 -14.29 -11.29
C THR A 2 0.00 -12.77 -11.15
N LEU A 3 0.20 -12.26 -9.94
CA LEU A 3 0.32 -10.81 -9.72
C LEU A 3 1.49 -10.21 -10.51
N THR A 4 2.62 -10.93 -10.58
CA THR A 4 3.80 -10.50 -11.35
C THR A 4 3.50 -10.41 -12.86
N GLU A 5 2.78 -11.39 -13.43
CA GLU A 5 2.37 -11.33 -14.83
C GLU A 5 1.46 -10.13 -15.12
N ILE A 6 0.54 -9.82 -14.20
CA ILE A 6 -0.34 -8.65 -14.31
C ILE A 6 0.47 -7.36 -14.23
N ALA A 7 1.35 -7.23 -13.24
CA ALA A 7 2.21 -6.06 -13.05
C ALA A 7 3.10 -5.78 -14.27
N ASN A 8 3.73 -6.83 -14.80
CA ASN A 8 4.59 -6.72 -15.99
C ASN A 8 3.80 -6.34 -17.25
N LYS A 9 2.58 -6.85 -17.41
CA LYS A 9 1.68 -6.50 -18.52
C LYS A 9 1.24 -5.04 -18.45
N ILE A 10 1.00 -4.51 -17.27
CA ILE A 10 0.58 -3.13 -17.02
C ILE A 10 1.79 -2.19 -17.13
N GLY A 11 2.98 -2.65 -16.73
CA GLY A 11 4.20 -1.87 -16.75
C GLY A 11 4.43 -1.08 -15.46
N THR A 12 3.92 -1.56 -14.30
CA THR A 12 4.22 -0.96 -12.99
C THR A 12 5.62 -1.35 -12.50
N ASP A 13 6.26 -0.47 -11.74
CA ASP A 13 7.55 -0.69 -11.09
C ASP A 13 7.51 -1.80 -10.01
N LYS A 14 6.33 -2.12 -9.47
CA LYS A 14 6.13 -3.24 -8.53
C LYS A 14 6.40 -4.61 -9.17
N GLY A 15 6.43 -4.69 -10.51
CA GLY A 15 6.75 -5.89 -11.29
C GLY A 15 8.23 -6.21 -11.35
N THR A 16 8.63 -7.03 -12.35
CA THR A 16 10.01 -7.52 -12.52
C THR A 16 10.64 -7.10 -13.86
N GLN A 17 9.90 -6.51 -14.77
CA GLN A 17 10.37 -6.23 -16.15
C GLN A 17 10.58 -4.74 -16.46
N HIS A 18 10.11 -3.84 -15.61
CA HIS A 18 10.41 -2.42 -15.79
C HIS A 18 11.85 -2.12 -15.37
N PHE A 19 12.51 -1.13 -16.00
CA PHE A 19 13.91 -0.78 -15.69
C PHE A 19 14.10 -0.23 -14.24
N GLU A 20 13.04 0.30 -13.64
CA GLU A 20 12.98 0.72 -12.23
C GLU A 20 12.26 -0.31 -11.34
N SER A 21 12.15 -1.58 -11.77
CA SER A 21 11.35 -2.56 -11.03
C SER A 21 11.93 -2.88 -9.65
N HIS A 22 11.03 -2.99 -8.68
CA HIS A 22 11.35 -3.34 -7.29
C HIS A 22 11.11 -4.82 -6.97
N SER A 23 10.45 -5.56 -7.88
CA SER A 23 10.11 -6.99 -7.74
C SER A 23 9.21 -7.30 -6.52
N TYR A 24 8.43 -6.32 -6.05
CA TYR A 24 7.55 -6.50 -4.88
C TYR A 24 6.47 -7.56 -5.11
N THR A 25 5.98 -7.69 -6.35
CA THR A 25 4.93 -8.65 -6.70
C THR A 25 5.30 -10.09 -6.47
N GLU A 26 6.59 -10.45 -6.49
CA GLU A 26 7.05 -11.81 -6.16
C GLU A 26 6.79 -12.12 -4.68
N THR A 27 7.07 -11.15 -3.80
CA THR A 27 6.76 -11.24 -2.37
C THR A 27 5.25 -11.21 -2.14
N TYR A 28 4.55 -10.24 -2.73
CA TYR A 28 3.09 -10.10 -2.61
C TYR A 28 2.32 -11.33 -3.04
N GLN A 29 2.78 -12.02 -4.07
CA GLN A 29 2.14 -13.25 -4.55
C GLN A 29 1.97 -14.28 -3.42
N SER A 30 2.95 -14.40 -2.52
CA SER A 30 2.88 -15.35 -1.41
C SER A 30 1.82 -14.99 -0.36
N PHE A 31 1.60 -13.70 -0.13
CA PHE A 31 0.62 -13.19 0.84
C PHE A 31 -0.78 -13.05 0.24
N PHE A 32 -0.88 -12.62 -1.01
CA PHE A 32 -2.16 -12.24 -1.62
C PHE A 32 -2.84 -13.36 -2.40
N HIS A 33 -2.07 -14.32 -2.96
CA HIS A 33 -2.66 -15.43 -3.70
C HIS A 33 -3.65 -16.28 -2.88
N PRO A 34 -3.38 -16.58 -1.59
CA PRO A 34 -4.32 -17.35 -0.77
C PRO A 34 -5.67 -16.65 -0.53
N ILE A 35 -5.73 -15.34 -0.63
CA ILE A 35 -6.91 -14.52 -0.32
C ILE A 35 -7.48 -13.81 -1.56
N LYS A 36 -6.97 -14.13 -2.75
CA LYS A 36 -7.27 -13.37 -3.97
C LYS A 36 -8.76 -13.38 -4.34
N ASP A 37 -9.48 -14.45 -3.98
CA ASP A 37 -10.89 -14.63 -4.29
C ASP A 37 -11.82 -14.25 -3.11
N ASP A 38 -11.24 -13.83 -1.98
CA ASP A 38 -11.97 -13.33 -0.83
C ASP A 38 -12.50 -11.91 -1.07
N LYS A 39 -13.40 -11.44 -0.21
CA LYS A 39 -13.81 -10.04 -0.16
C LYS A 39 -12.71 -9.24 0.54
N ILE A 40 -11.97 -8.45 -0.22
CA ILE A 40 -10.83 -7.66 0.25
C ILE A 40 -11.20 -6.17 0.29
N LYS A 41 -10.95 -5.52 1.43
CA LYS A 41 -10.90 -4.08 1.55
C LYS A 41 -9.46 -3.62 1.72
N MET A 42 -8.99 -2.82 0.77
CA MET A 42 -7.61 -2.33 0.70
C MET A 42 -7.57 -0.80 0.78
N LEU A 43 -6.57 -0.28 1.47
CA LEU A 43 -6.18 1.13 1.38
C LEU A 43 -4.75 1.21 0.85
N GLU A 44 -4.52 2.05 -0.16
CA GLU A 44 -3.20 2.35 -0.72
C GLU A 44 -2.95 3.85 -0.66
N ILE A 45 -1.85 4.25 -0.01
CA ILE A 45 -1.35 5.63 0.02
C ILE A 45 -0.33 5.78 -1.11
N GLY A 46 -0.44 6.86 -1.91
CA GLY A 46 0.48 7.11 -3.03
C GLY A 46 0.10 6.32 -4.28
N ILE A 47 -0.85 6.82 -5.04
CA ILE A 47 -1.39 6.13 -6.24
C ILE A 47 -1.17 6.89 -7.53
N ALA A 48 -0.59 8.08 -7.46
CA ALA A 48 -0.50 9.01 -8.58
C ALA A 48 0.94 9.32 -9.01
N ASP A 49 1.83 8.32 -9.02
CA ASP A 49 3.14 8.51 -9.64
C ASP A 49 2.96 8.84 -11.13
N PRO A 50 3.43 10.00 -11.61
CA PRO A 50 3.26 10.40 -13.01
C PRO A 50 3.98 9.48 -14.00
N ARG A 51 4.94 8.66 -13.54
CA ARG A 51 5.62 7.64 -14.37
C ARG A 51 4.72 6.42 -14.60
N PHE A 52 3.83 6.12 -13.65
CA PHE A 52 2.98 4.93 -13.62
C PHE A 52 1.52 5.28 -13.30
N PRO A 53 0.86 6.15 -14.06
CA PRO A 53 -0.42 6.76 -13.68
C PRO A 53 -1.52 5.71 -13.47
N GLY A 54 -1.91 5.49 -12.21
CA GLY A 54 -2.94 4.53 -11.81
C GLY A 54 -2.60 3.06 -12.05
N ALA A 55 -1.32 2.73 -12.28
CA ALA A 55 -0.89 1.37 -12.61
C ALA A 55 -1.11 0.39 -11.45
N SER A 56 -0.84 0.79 -10.20
CA SER A 56 -1.09 -0.05 -9.03
C SER A 56 -2.59 -0.33 -8.87
N ILE A 57 -3.45 0.68 -9.04
CA ILE A 57 -4.92 0.53 -8.98
C ILE A 57 -5.38 -0.50 -10.03
N GLN A 58 -4.86 -0.40 -11.26
CA GLN A 58 -5.20 -1.36 -12.32
C GLN A 58 -4.73 -2.76 -11.95
N MET A 59 -3.52 -2.89 -11.42
CA MET A 59 -2.94 -4.17 -11.00
C MET A 59 -3.79 -4.83 -9.90
N TRP A 60 -4.14 -4.10 -8.84
CA TRP A 60 -4.97 -4.65 -7.76
C TRP A 60 -6.36 -5.05 -8.23
N THR A 61 -7.00 -4.22 -9.06
CA THR A 61 -8.35 -4.51 -9.60
C THR A 61 -8.37 -5.66 -10.60
N GLU A 62 -7.27 -5.95 -11.31
CA GLU A 62 -7.14 -7.11 -12.18
C GLU A 62 -6.81 -8.38 -11.39
N PHE A 63 -6.11 -8.27 -10.26
CA PHE A 63 -5.68 -9.42 -9.45
C PHE A 63 -6.77 -9.93 -8.51
N PHE A 64 -7.36 -9.06 -7.68
CA PHE A 64 -8.39 -9.46 -6.71
C PHE A 64 -9.77 -9.52 -7.35
N THR A 65 -10.49 -10.62 -7.17
CA THR A 65 -11.81 -10.81 -7.79
C THR A 65 -12.93 -10.02 -7.12
N ASN A 66 -12.77 -9.68 -5.84
CA ASN A 66 -13.77 -8.96 -5.04
C ASN A 66 -13.11 -7.90 -4.15
N LEU A 67 -12.62 -6.85 -4.79
CA LEU A 67 -11.85 -5.76 -4.17
C LEU A 67 -12.71 -4.51 -3.95
N GLU A 68 -12.65 -3.95 -2.75
CA GLU A 68 -12.96 -2.56 -2.43
C GLU A 68 -11.63 -1.84 -2.18
N LEU A 69 -11.24 -0.94 -3.09
CA LEU A 69 -9.97 -0.19 -3.00
C LEU A 69 -10.24 1.26 -2.65
N ILE A 70 -9.57 1.72 -1.60
CA ILE A 70 -9.48 3.14 -1.24
C ILE A 70 -8.07 3.60 -1.58
N GLY A 71 -7.94 4.50 -2.54
CA GLY A 71 -6.68 5.21 -2.82
C GLY A 71 -6.64 6.50 -2.03
N PHE A 72 -5.49 6.81 -1.44
CA PHE A 72 -5.22 8.05 -0.73
C PHE A 72 -4.04 8.78 -1.41
N ASP A 73 -4.24 10.00 -1.86
CA ASP A 73 -3.20 10.76 -2.55
C ASP A 73 -3.36 12.26 -2.35
N ILE A 74 -2.25 12.98 -2.41
CA ILE A 74 -2.26 14.45 -2.32
C ILE A 74 -2.64 15.11 -3.67
N ASN A 75 -2.48 14.39 -4.77
CA ASN A 75 -2.73 14.90 -6.11
C ASN A 75 -4.23 14.77 -6.46
N GLU A 76 -4.89 15.89 -6.72
CA GLU A 76 -6.30 15.92 -7.11
C GLU A 76 -6.60 15.18 -8.43
N ASP A 77 -5.63 15.08 -9.34
CA ASP A 77 -5.79 14.37 -10.62
C ASP A 77 -6.04 12.87 -10.43
N SER A 78 -5.63 12.31 -9.27
CA SER A 78 -5.88 10.92 -8.92
C SER A 78 -7.38 10.56 -8.82
N LYS A 79 -8.26 11.56 -8.64
CA LYS A 79 -9.71 11.38 -8.73
C LYS A 79 -10.18 10.76 -10.05
N SER A 80 -9.43 10.94 -11.13
CA SER A 80 -9.72 10.35 -12.43
C SER A 80 -9.67 8.81 -12.43
N TYR A 81 -9.04 8.18 -11.43
CA TYR A 81 -8.96 6.72 -11.29
C TYR A 81 -10.16 6.10 -10.58
N GLU A 82 -11.11 6.91 -10.07
CA GLU A 82 -12.32 6.40 -9.43
C GLU A 82 -13.14 5.50 -10.36
N LYS A 83 -13.59 4.39 -9.80
CA LYS A 83 -14.47 3.41 -10.44
C LYS A 83 -15.49 2.90 -9.40
N ASN A 84 -16.38 1.99 -9.78
CA ASN A 84 -17.40 1.46 -8.87
C ASN A 84 -16.83 0.90 -7.56
N ASN A 85 -15.73 0.15 -7.64
CA ASN A 85 -15.05 -0.51 -6.53
C ASN A 85 -13.73 0.17 -6.11
N VAL A 86 -13.41 1.34 -6.70
CA VAL A 86 -12.24 2.17 -6.38
C VAL A 86 -12.72 3.55 -5.98
N LYS A 87 -12.39 3.97 -4.77
CA LYS A 87 -12.65 5.30 -4.24
C LYS A 87 -11.34 6.00 -3.96
N ILE A 88 -11.29 7.31 -4.21
CA ILE A 88 -10.07 8.10 -4.00
C ILE A 88 -10.36 9.18 -2.95
N PHE A 89 -9.51 9.25 -1.95
CA PHE A 89 -9.46 10.34 -0.98
C PHE A 89 -8.28 11.26 -1.29
N ILE A 90 -8.54 12.56 -1.39
CA ILE A 90 -7.49 13.56 -1.55
C ILE A 90 -7.10 14.08 -0.18
N GLY A 91 -5.81 13.92 0.17
CA GLY A 91 -5.28 14.34 1.46
C GLY A 91 -3.77 14.24 1.53
N ASP A 92 -3.19 14.87 2.54
CA ASP A 92 -1.76 14.84 2.83
C ASP A 92 -1.45 13.75 3.86
N GLN A 93 -0.61 12.78 3.49
CA GLN A 93 -0.16 11.68 4.36
C GLN A 93 0.50 12.19 5.66
N SER A 94 1.14 13.36 5.62
CA SER A 94 1.75 13.97 6.80
C SER A 94 0.75 14.59 7.78
N ASN A 95 -0.51 14.70 7.37
CA ASN A 95 -1.60 15.26 8.17
C ASN A 95 -2.49 14.16 8.74
N GLU A 96 -2.37 13.90 10.03
CA GLU A 96 -3.18 12.91 10.74
C GLU A 96 -4.69 13.13 10.57
N ASN A 97 -5.15 14.38 10.47
CA ASN A 97 -6.57 14.69 10.29
C ASN A 97 -7.08 14.27 8.92
N ASP A 98 -6.26 14.37 7.86
CA ASP A 98 -6.65 13.92 6.52
C ASP A 98 -6.79 12.40 6.49
N LEU A 99 -5.86 11.67 7.12
CA LEU A 99 -5.95 10.21 7.27
C LEU A 99 -7.20 9.80 8.06
N LYS A 100 -7.52 10.49 9.17
CA LYS A 100 -8.74 10.26 9.95
C LYS A 100 -10.00 10.55 9.14
N SER A 101 -10.02 11.65 8.38
CA SER A 101 -11.15 12.01 7.51
C SER A 101 -11.39 10.98 6.41
N CYS A 102 -10.32 10.37 5.87
CA CYS A 102 -10.43 9.25 4.95
C CYS A 102 -11.16 8.06 5.61
N ILE A 103 -10.77 7.70 6.84
CA ILE A 103 -11.42 6.64 7.59
C ILE A 103 -12.88 6.98 7.93
N GLU A 104 -13.17 8.21 8.32
CA GLU A 104 -14.53 8.66 8.59
C GLU A 104 -15.42 8.57 7.34
N THR A 105 -14.85 8.84 6.16
CA THR A 105 -15.56 8.82 4.88
C THR A 105 -15.82 7.39 4.38
N TYR A 106 -14.83 6.51 4.45
CA TYR A 106 -14.90 5.19 3.81
C TYR A 106 -14.91 4.02 4.82
N GLY A 107 -14.82 4.32 6.12
CA GLY A 107 -14.79 3.32 7.18
C GLY A 107 -13.43 2.63 7.33
N GLY A 108 -13.32 1.82 8.37
CA GLY A 108 -12.16 0.99 8.68
C GLY A 108 -12.31 -0.46 8.20
N GLU A 109 -11.76 -1.39 8.99
CA GLU A 109 -11.79 -2.83 8.73
C GLU A 109 -11.07 -3.25 7.43
N TYR A 110 -9.86 -2.72 7.24
CA TYR A 110 -9.01 -3.06 6.11
C TYR A 110 -8.36 -4.44 6.27
N ASP A 111 -8.33 -5.21 5.20
CA ASP A 111 -7.57 -6.45 5.09
C ASP A 111 -6.10 -6.16 4.75
N ILE A 112 -5.86 -5.10 3.96
CA ILE A 112 -4.54 -4.69 3.49
C ILE A 112 -4.46 -3.17 3.55
N ILE A 113 -3.35 -2.65 4.10
CA ILE A 113 -2.96 -1.24 4.01
C ILE A 113 -1.56 -1.20 3.40
N ILE A 114 -1.38 -0.42 2.33
CA ILE A 114 -0.09 -0.19 1.66
C ILE A 114 0.27 1.29 1.78
N ASP A 115 1.44 1.56 2.33
CA ASP A 115 2.04 2.89 2.39
C ASP A 115 3.15 2.97 1.34
N ASP A 116 2.81 3.56 0.20
CA ASP A 116 3.66 3.83 -0.97
C ASP A 116 3.67 5.35 -1.29
N GLY A 117 3.71 6.15 -0.22
CA GLY A 117 3.59 7.61 -0.31
C GLY A 117 4.91 8.33 -0.55
N LEU A 118 5.27 9.27 0.35
CA LEU A 118 6.49 10.09 0.18
C LEU A 118 7.77 9.39 0.68
N HIS A 119 7.71 8.18 1.20
CA HIS A 119 8.82 7.33 1.66
C HIS A 119 9.70 7.97 2.75
N GLN A 120 9.16 8.89 3.54
CA GLN A 120 9.85 9.48 4.68
C GLN A 120 9.45 8.78 5.97
N HIS A 121 10.43 8.52 6.85
CA HIS A 121 10.20 7.87 8.14
C HIS A 121 9.06 8.51 8.95
N SER A 122 9.02 9.85 9.06
CA SER A 122 7.95 10.56 9.79
C SER A 122 6.56 10.29 9.23
N HIS A 123 6.44 10.16 7.92
CA HIS A 123 5.18 9.89 7.23
C HIS A 123 4.75 8.44 7.48
N HIS A 124 5.68 7.48 7.39
CA HIS A 124 5.41 6.07 7.72
C HIS A 124 4.85 5.93 9.14
N ILE A 125 5.42 6.67 10.12
CA ILE A 125 4.95 6.59 11.51
C ILE A 125 3.57 7.22 11.67
N ILE A 126 3.33 8.39 11.10
CA ILE A 126 2.01 9.05 11.15
C ILE A 126 0.94 8.14 10.52
N SER A 127 1.22 7.62 9.32
CA SER A 127 0.30 6.69 8.63
C SER A 127 0.05 5.44 9.46
N PHE A 128 1.11 4.81 9.96
CA PHE A 128 0.99 3.58 10.74
C PHE A 128 0.18 3.81 12.03
N GLU A 129 0.56 4.80 12.86
CA GLU A 129 -0.14 5.07 14.13
C GLU A 129 -1.61 5.43 13.90
N THR A 130 -1.93 6.16 12.82
CA THR A 130 -3.30 6.58 12.50
C THR A 130 -4.14 5.43 11.93
N LEU A 131 -3.58 4.64 11.03
CA LEU A 131 -4.36 3.66 10.26
C LEU A 131 -4.34 2.25 10.85
N TYR A 132 -3.31 1.89 11.63
CA TYR A 132 -3.19 0.56 12.23
C TYR A 132 -4.40 0.13 13.09
N PRO A 133 -5.07 1.01 13.87
CA PRO A 133 -6.29 0.65 14.58
C PRO A 133 -7.38 0.07 13.67
N TYR A 134 -7.44 0.52 12.42
CA TYR A 134 -8.45 0.16 11.43
C TYR A 134 -8.05 -1.03 10.53
N LEU A 135 -6.87 -1.60 10.75
CA LEU A 135 -6.47 -2.85 10.14
C LEU A 135 -7.13 -4.02 10.89
N LYS A 136 -7.71 -4.98 10.17
CA LYS A 136 -8.29 -6.19 10.75
C LYS A 136 -7.25 -7.05 11.45
N LYS A 137 -7.68 -7.87 12.40
CA LYS A 137 -6.84 -8.94 12.94
C LYS A 137 -6.48 -9.92 11.81
N GLY A 138 -5.19 -10.18 11.64
CA GLY A 138 -4.66 -10.99 10.54
C GLY A 138 -4.44 -10.21 9.24
N GLY A 139 -4.81 -8.92 9.19
CA GLY A 139 -4.54 -8.02 8.08
C GLY A 139 -3.06 -7.65 7.95
N LEU A 140 -2.70 -7.13 6.79
CA LEU A 140 -1.32 -6.77 6.44
C LEU A 140 -1.16 -5.24 6.34
N TYR A 141 -0.18 -4.70 7.06
CA TYR A 141 0.31 -3.34 6.86
C TYR A 141 1.67 -3.40 6.16
N ILE A 142 1.79 -2.74 5.03
CA ILE A 142 2.94 -2.81 4.15
C ILE A 142 3.49 -1.41 3.97
N ILE A 143 4.82 -1.26 4.04
CA ILE A 143 5.53 -0.03 3.73
C ILE A 143 6.48 -0.33 2.59
N GLU A 144 6.34 0.38 1.47
CA GLU A 144 7.17 0.25 0.28
C GLU A 144 8.30 1.29 0.27
N ASP A 145 9.27 1.07 -0.57
CA ASP A 145 10.38 1.98 -0.92
C ASP A 145 11.16 2.54 0.27
N LEU A 146 11.41 1.69 1.27
CA LEU A 146 12.28 2.03 2.37
C LEU A 146 13.71 2.29 1.87
N HIS A 147 14.15 3.54 1.95
CA HIS A 147 15.54 3.88 1.68
C HIS A 147 16.44 3.56 2.87
N ALA A 148 17.71 3.29 2.63
CA ALA A 148 18.65 2.76 3.63
C ALA A 148 18.71 3.54 4.97
N TYR A 149 18.51 4.87 4.94
CA TYR A 149 18.46 5.68 6.16
C TYR A 149 17.10 5.57 6.85
N ASP A 150 16.01 5.75 6.12
CA ASP A 150 14.65 5.71 6.66
C ASP A 150 14.25 4.29 7.08
N CYS A 151 14.75 3.26 6.41
CA CYS A 151 14.60 1.86 6.82
C CYS A 151 15.08 1.68 8.26
N ARG A 152 16.29 2.11 8.58
CA ARG A 152 16.83 1.97 9.95
C ARG A 152 16.03 2.73 11.00
N LEU A 153 15.52 3.92 10.67
CA LEU A 153 14.69 4.70 11.59
C LEU A 153 13.33 4.01 11.81
N THR A 154 12.69 3.57 10.73
CA THR A 154 11.41 2.87 10.77
C THR A 154 11.54 1.54 11.51
N GLU A 155 12.57 0.74 11.20
CA GLU A 155 12.87 -0.49 11.93
C GLU A 155 13.08 -0.25 13.43
N THR A 156 13.88 0.76 13.79
CA THR A 156 14.16 1.09 15.20
C THR A 156 12.86 1.41 15.91
N TRP A 157 12.01 2.23 15.29
CA TRP A 157 10.71 2.57 15.86
C TRP A 157 9.82 1.34 16.06
N PHE A 158 9.72 0.42 15.08
CA PHE A 158 8.97 -0.83 15.20
C PHE A 158 9.52 -1.72 16.34
N LYS A 159 10.85 -1.83 16.45
CA LYS A 159 11.52 -2.58 17.53
C LYS A 159 11.21 -1.98 18.90
N ASP A 160 11.30 -0.66 19.05
CA ASP A 160 11.02 0.04 20.31
C ASP A 160 9.57 -0.12 20.75
N LYS A 161 8.65 -0.12 19.80
CA LYS A 161 7.22 -0.37 20.02
C LYS A 161 6.89 -1.87 20.18
N LYS A 162 7.86 -2.77 19.99
CA LYS A 162 7.68 -4.24 20.02
C LYS A 162 6.66 -4.75 19.01
N ILE A 163 6.61 -4.12 17.84
CA ILE A 163 5.77 -4.50 16.72
C ILE A 163 6.56 -5.46 15.83
N ASN A 164 6.01 -6.65 15.58
CA ASN A 164 6.63 -7.63 14.71
C ASN A 164 6.53 -7.20 13.24
N TYR A 165 7.60 -7.37 12.47
CA TYR A 165 7.63 -7.12 11.03
C TYR A 165 8.65 -8.05 10.36
N GLU A 166 8.53 -8.17 9.06
CA GLU A 166 9.51 -8.84 8.19
C GLU A 166 9.96 -7.88 7.09
N LEU A 167 11.22 -7.99 6.67
CA LEU A 167 11.80 -7.20 5.58
C LEU A 167 12.03 -8.08 4.36
N PHE A 168 11.72 -7.54 3.19
CA PHE A 168 11.84 -8.20 1.90
C PHE A 168 12.53 -7.29 0.88
N CYS A 169 12.82 -7.83 -0.30
CA CYS A 169 13.33 -7.09 -1.46
C CYS A 169 14.57 -6.22 -1.15
N GLY A 170 15.55 -6.78 -0.41
CA GLY A 170 16.75 -6.05 -0.02
C GLY A 170 16.48 -4.94 0.99
N GLU A 171 15.54 -5.20 1.93
CA GLU A 171 15.11 -4.28 3.00
C GLU A 171 14.31 -3.05 2.54
N LYS A 172 13.84 -3.05 1.28
CA LYS A 172 12.99 -1.97 0.75
C LYS A 172 11.51 -2.13 1.06
N LEU A 173 11.09 -3.32 1.46
CA LEU A 173 9.69 -3.66 1.73
C LEU A 173 9.54 -4.19 3.16
N LEU A 174 8.76 -3.49 3.99
CA LEU A 174 8.41 -3.91 5.34
C LEU A 174 6.97 -4.42 5.36
N ILE A 175 6.75 -5.60 5.91
CA ILE A 175 5.42 -6.19 6.08
C ILE A 175 5.20 -6.50 7.56
N HIS A 176 4.12 -5.95 8.12
CA HIS A 176 3.60 -6.29 9.43
C HIS A 176 2.25 -7.00 9.30
N LYS A 177 2.06 -8.09 10.02
CA LYS A 177 0.79 -8.82 10.13
C LYS A 177 0.21 -8.60 11.53
N LYS A 178 -0.99 -8.00 11.61
CA LYS A 178 -1.71 -7.70 12.85
C LYS A 178 -2.28 -8.93 13.56
#